data_b74ad729cf74103566783e7275dbcc34
#
_entry.id   b74ad729cf74103566783e7275dbcc34
#
_cell.length_a   1.000
_cell.length_b   1.000
_cell.length_c   1.000
_cell.angle_alpha   90.00
_cell.angle_beta   90.00
_cell.angle_gamma   90.00
#
_symmetry.space_group_name_H-M   'P 1'
#
loop_
_entity.id
_entity.type
_entity.pdbx_description
1 polymer ?
#
loop_
_entity_poly.entity_id
_entity_poly.type
_entity_poly.pdbx_seq_one_letter_code
_entity_poly.pdbx_strand_id
1 'polypeptide(L)'
;MILDILLKKQNMTKYRLALEAGIPHATLNDICSGKTRLEKCSAETIYKIAKALGVSMELLTEEGIRESERERTYEQGLPEYLQHDLDAYKNGMKKGVSYLDCLWGELYGSINAAQIDDGAITPEHAEYLRQKYL
;
A
#
# COMPACT_ATOMS: atom_id res chain seq x y z
N MET A 1 4.15 -0.54 -2.66
CA MET A 1 3.88 -1.93 -3.04
C MET A 1 4.97 -2.43 -3.97
N ILE A 2 5.31 -3.71 -3.94
CA ILE A 2 6.42 -4.26 -4.74
C ILE A 2 6.25 -4.10 -6.24
N LEU A 3 5.02 -4.20 -6.75
CA LEU A 3 4.77 -4.03 -8.20
C LEU A 3 5.11 -2.61 -8.66
N ASP A 4 4.80 -1.60 -7.89
CA ASP A 4 5.14 -0.21 -8.22
C ASP A 4 6.65 -0.01 -8.30
N ILE A 5 7.39 -0.60 -7.37
CA ILE A 5 8.85 -0.56 -7.33
C ILE A 5 9.45 -1.24 -8.58
N LEU A 6 8.96 -2.43 -8.91
CA LEU A 6 9.45 -3.19 -10.06
C LEU A 6 9.12 -2.50 -11.39
N LEU A 7 7.93 -1.92 -11.51
CA LEU A 7 7.54 -1.16 -12.69
C LEU A 7 8.43 0.06 -12.91
N LYS A 8 8.71 0.81 -11.84
CA LYS A 8 9.63 1.95 -11.91
C LYS A 8 11.04 1.52 -12.29
N LYS A 9 11.53 0.45 -11.67
CA LYS A 9 12.87 -0.10 -11.93
C LYS A 9 13.06 -0.52 -13.36
N GLN A 10 12.02 -1.09 -13.98
CA GLN A 10 12.05 -1.57 -15.36
C GLN A 10 11.51 -0.56 -16.38
N ASN A 11 11.12 0.64 -15.90
CA ASN A 11 10.54 1.68 -16.73
C ASN A 11 9.34 1.17 -17.55
N MET A 12 8.46 0.44 -16.89
CA MET A 12 7.30 -0.22 -17.49
C MET A 12 6.00 0.38 -16.91
N THR A 13 4.99 0.53 -17.76
CA THR A 13 3.66 0.97 -17.35
C THR A 13 2.79 -0.23 -16.93
N LYS A 14 1.77 0.03 -16.14
CA LYS A 14 0.77 -0.99 -15.77
C LYS A 14 0.10 -1.60 -17.00
N TYR A 15 -0.23 -0.76 -17.98
CA TYR A 15 -0.83 -1.21 -19.24
C TYR A 15 0.07 -2.20 -19.97
N ARG A 16 1.35 -1.89 -20.08
CA ARG A 16 2.32 -2.77 -20.74
C ARG A 16 2.48 -4.08 -19.98
N LEU A 17 2.54 -4.03 -18.65
CA LEU A 17 2.61 -5.23 -17.81
C LEU A 17 1.40 -6.13 -18.05
N ALA A 18 0.20 -5.58 -18.08
CA ALA A 18 -1.01 -6.35 -18.35
C ALA A 18 -0.97 -7.04 -19.71
N LEU A 19 -0.48 -6.36 -20.75
CA LEU A 19 -0.30 -6.94 -22.08
C LEU A 19 0.74 -8.06 -22.08
N GLU A 20 1.89 -7.84 -21.49
CA GLU A 20 2.99 -8.84 -21.48
C GLU A 20 2.64 -10.04 -20.61
N ALA A 21 1.96 -9.82 -19.50
CA ALA A 21 1.49 -10.90 -18.61
C ALA A 21 0.28 -11.65 -19.17
N GLY A 22 -0.45 -11.06 -20.11
CA GLY A 22 -1.66 -11.66 -20.67
C GLY A 22 -2.81 -11.70 -19.65
N ILE A 23 -2.92 -10.70 -18.79
CA ILE A 23 -4.01 -10.55 -17.83
C ILE A 23 -4.84 -9.31 -18.14
N PRO A 24 -6.13 -9.28 -17.73
CA PRO A 24 -6.95 -8.08 -17.92
C PRO A 24 -6.37 -6.88 -17.19
N HIS A 25 -6.42 -5.71 -17.80
CA HIS A 25 -5.95 -4.46 -17.19
C HIS A 25 -6.69 -4.15 -15.88
N ALA A 26 -7.99 -4.44 -15.83
CA ALA A 26 -8.80 -4.26 -14.62
C ALA A 26 -8.29 -5.13 -13.46
N THR A 27 -7.88 -6.37 -13.74
CA THR A 27 -7.30 -7.27 -12.74
C THR A 27 -6.00 -6.71 -12.18
N LEU A 28 -5.11 -6.25 -13.06
CA LEU A 28 -3.85 -5.65 -12.64
C LEU A 28 -4.07 -4.35 -11.85
N ASN A 29 -5.01 -3.53 -12.27
CA ASN A 29 -5.38 -2.31 -11.57
C ASN A 29 -5.87 -2.60 -10.15
N ASP A 30 -6.69 -3.61 -9.96
CA ASP A 30 -7.18 -4.02 -8.64
C ASP A 30 -6.03 -4.49 -7.74
N ILE A 31 -5.06 -5.19 -8.29
CA ILE A 31 -3.86 -5.61 -7.54
C ILE A 31 -3.02 -4.39 -7.14
N CYS A 32 -2.75 -3.50 -8.07
CA CYS A 32 -1.92 -2.31 -7.82
C CYS A 32 -2.56 -1.32 -6.85
N SER A 33 -3.89 -1.20 -6.86
CA SER A 33 -4.63 -0.33 -5.95
C SER A 33 -4.81 -0.91 -4.55
N GLY A 34 -4.48 -2.18 -4.34
CA GLY A 34 -4.67 -2.88 -3.08
C GLY A 34 -6.06 -3.46 -2.88
N LYS A 35 -6.96 -3.34 -3.85
CA LYS A 35 -8.29 -3.94 -3.79
C LYS A 35 -8.21 -5.46 -3.76
N THR A 36 -7.30 -6.03 -4.55
CA THR A 36 -6.98 -7.46 -4.51
C THR A 36 -5.55 -7.61 -4.00
N ARG A 37 -5.38 -8.40 -2.95
CA ARG A 37 -4.05 -8.66 -2.38
C ARG A 37 -3.25 -9.56 -3.32
N LEU A 38 -1.98 -9.23 -3.51
CA LEU A 38 -1.10 -9.99 -4.39
C LEU A 38 -0.98 -11.46 -3.94
N GLU A 39 -0.81 -11.70 -2.65
CA GLU A 39 -0.71 -13.03 -2.07
C GLU A 39 -2.02 -13.82 -2.10
N LYS A 40 -3.13 -13.16 -2.40
CA LYS A 40 -4.45 -13.78 -2.55
C LYS A 40 -4.81 -14.08 -4.00
N CYS A 41 -3.98 -13.67 -4.95
CA CYS A 41 -4.20 -13.96 -6.36
C CYS A 41 -4.02 -15.46 -6.65
N SER A 42 -4.63 -15.93 -7.74
CA SER A 42 -4.40 -17.30 -8.19
C SER A 42 -2.93 -17.51 -8.56
N ALA A 43 -2.45 -18.73 -8.46
CA ALA A 43 -1.10 -19.09 -8.87
C ALA A 43 -0.82 -18.72 -10.33
N GLU A 44 -1.82 -18.89 -11.20
CA GLU A 44 -1.70 -18.52 -12.62
C GLU A 44 -1.45 -17.01 -12.78
N THR A 45 -2.20 -16.18 -12.09
CA THR A 45 -2.05 -14.73 -12.17
C THR A 45 -0.67 -14.29 -11.66
N ILE A 46 -0.23 -14.80 -10.51
CA ILE A 46 1.09 -14.51 -9.95
C ILE A 46 2.19 -14.97 -10.89
N TYR A 47 2.08 -16.16 -11.45
CA TYR A 47 3.03 -16.71 -12.40
C TYR A 47 3.20 -15.81 -13.62
N LYS A 48 2.09 -15.38 -14.21
CA LYS A 48 2.11 -14.51 -15.38
C LYS A 48 2.77 -13.16 -15.10
N ILE A 49 2.46 -12.55 -13.96
CA ILE A 49 3.06 -11.27 -13.55
C ILE A 49 4.56 -11.45 -13.28
N ALA A 50 4.93 -12.48 -12.54
CA ALA A 50 6.33 -12.77 -12.20
C ALA A 50 7.17 -12.99 -13.46
N LYS A 51 6.66 -13.76 -14.40
CA LYS A 51 7.33 -14.04 -15.65
C LYS A 51 7.52 -12.78 -16.49
N ALA A 52 6.51 -11.94 -16.58
CA ALA A 52 6.57 -10.67 -17.31
C ALA A 52 7.59 -9.70 -16.71
N LEU A 53 7.74 -9.70 -15.38
CA LEU A 53 8.68 -8.85 -14.65
C LEU A 53 10.07 -9.47 -14.50
N GLY A 54 10.24 -10.75 -14.86
CA GLY A 54 11.52 -11.45 -14.71
C GLY A 54 11.91 -11.71 -13.26
N VAL A 55 10.94 -11.85 -12.37
CA VAL A 55 11.14 -12.18 -10.94
C VAL A 55 10.47 -13.51 -10.61
N SER A 56 10.78 -14.07 -9.43
CA SER A 56 10.16 -15.31 -8.99
C SER A 56 8.76 -15.08 -8.43
N MET A 57 7.91 -16.10 -8.52
CA MET A 57 6.59 -16.08 -7.87
C MET A 57 6.73 -15.96 -6.35
N GLU A 58 7.76 -16.61 -5.79
CA GLU A 58 8.06 -16.56 -4.37
C GLU A 58 8.32 -15.15 -3.89
N LEU A 59 9.11 -14.38 -4.63
CA LEU A 59 9.37 -12.97 -4.32
C LEU A 59 8.09 -12.17 -4.23
N LEU A 60 7.22 -12.27 -5.22
CA LEU A 60 5.95 -11.54 -5.23
C LEU A 60 5.03 -11.95 -4.07
N THR A 61 4.94 -13.26 -3.82
CA THR A 61 4.08 -13.79 -2.75
C THR A 61 4.61 -13.38 -1.37
N GLU A 62 5.90 -13.51 -1.14
CA GLU A 62 6.53 -13.14 0.14
C GLU A 62 6.41 -11.65 0.41
N GLU A 63 6.61 -10.81 -0.59
CA GLU A 63 6.46 -9.36 -0.45
C GLU A 63 5.00 -8.97 -0.18
N GLY A 64 4.04 -9.65 -0.82
CA GLY A 64 2.62 -9.44 -0.56
C GLY A 64 2.24 -9.81 0.87
N ILE A 65 2.72 -10.93 1.37
CA ILE A 65 2.51 -11.37 2.76
C ILE A 65 3.14 -10.37 3.74
N ARG A 66 4.35 -9.95 3.47
CA ARG A 66 5.07 -8.99 4.32
C ARG A 66 4.35 -7.64 4.39
N GLU A 67 3.83 -7.16 3.28
CA GLU A 67 3.04 -5.93 3.25
C GLU A 67 1.75 -6.06 4.05
N SER A 68 1.04 -7.19 3.93
CA SER A 68 -0.16 -7.46 4.71
C SER A 68 0.12 -7.54 6.21
N GLU A 69 1.24 -8.11 6.59
CA GLU A 69 1.68 -8.16 8.00
C GLU A 69 2.01 -6.77 8.54
N ARG A 70 2.68 -5.93 7.75
CA ARG A 70 2.95 -4.54 8.12
C ARG A 70 1.67 -3.75 8.32
N GLU A 71 0.68 -3.92 7.44
CA GLU A 71 -0.62 -3.27 7.59
C GLU A 71 -1.31 -3.67 8.89
N ARG A 72 -1.32 -4.97 9.20
CA ARG A 72 -1.91 -5.43 10.46
C ARG A 72 -1.18 -4.90 11.68
N THR A 73 0.15 -4.83 11.62
CA THR A 73 0.98 -4.38 12.74
C THR A 73 0.95 -2.86 12.90
N TYR A 74 1.02 -2.13 11.79
CA TYR A 74 1.23 -0.68 11.80
C TYR A 74 -0.03 0.16 11.63
N GLU A 75 -1.14 -0.43 11.22
CA GLU A 75 -2.39 0.29 10.99
C GLU A 75 -3.51 -0.11 11.97
N GLN A 76 -3.21 -0.99 12.90
CA GLN A 76 -4.15 -1.42 13.94
C GLN A 76 -3.50 -1.27 15.32
N GLY A 77 -4.34 -1.09 16.33
CA GLY A 77 -3.86 -0.90 17.71
C GLY A 77 -3.11 0.41 17.92
N LEU A 78 -3.36 1.40 17.10
CA LEU A 78 -2.76 2.72 17.20
C LEU A 78 -3.38 3.50 18.37
N PRO A 79 -2.69 4.55 18.89
CA PRO A 79 -3.33 5.49 19.82
C PRO A 79 -4.66 5.98 19.23
N GLU A 80 -5.65 6.19 20.11
CA GLU A 80 -7.01 6.51 19.69
C GLU A 80 -7.08 7.72 18.74
N TYR A 81 -6.37 8.79 19.05
CA TYR A 81 -6.34 9.99 18.20
C TYR A 81 -5.73 9.73 16.83
N LEU A 82 -4.68 8.91 16.77
CA LEU A 82 -4.03 8.56 15.50
C LEU A 82 -4.91 7.63 14.67
N GLN A 83 -5.54 6.66 15.30
CA GLN A 83 -6.46 5.76 14.61
C GLN A 83 -7.66 6.53 14.03
N HIS A 84 -8.20 7.47 14.80
CA HIS A 84 -9.29 8.32 14.34
C HIS A 84 -8.89 9.13 13.09
N ASP A 85 -7.74 9.78 13.12
CA ASP A 85 -7.29 10.61 12.01
C ASP A 85 -6.90 9.79 10.78
N LEU A 86 -6.32 8.61 10.98
CA LEU A 86 -6.01 7.70 9.90
C LEU A 86 -7.29 7.19 9.22
N ASP A 87 -8.27 6.77 9.98
CA ASP A 87 -9.53 6.28 9.45
C ASP A 87 -10.30 7.39 8.73
N ALA A 88 -10.29 8.60 9.29
CA ALA A 88 -10.90 9.78 8.65
C ALA A 88 -10.25 10.09 7.30
N TYR A 89 -8.92 10.03 7.22
CA TYR A 89 -8.19 10.27 5.98
C TYR A 89 -8.49 9.20 4.93
N LYS A 90 -8.48 7.92 5.32
CA LYS A 90 -8.83 6.80 4.43
C LYS A 90 -10.24 6.95 3.87
N ASN A 91 -11.20 7.26 4.73
CA ASN A 91 -12.58 7.48 4.32
C ASN A 91 -12.71 8.70 3.39
N GLY A 92 -11.99 9.78 3.70
CA GLY A 92 -11.95 10.99 2.88
C GLY A 92 -11.42 10.72 1.48
N MET A 93 -10.34 9.96 1.35
CA MET A 93 -9.80 9.56 0.05
C MET A 93 -10.79 8.70 -0.73
N LYS A 94 -11.43 7.74 -0.07
CA LYS A 94 -12.39 6.84 -0.69
C LYS A 94 -13.62 7.58 -1.22
N LYS A 95 -14.08 8.57 -0.49
CA LYS A 95 -15.27 9.39 -0.84
C LYS A 95 -14.95 10.58 -1.73
N GLY A 96 -13.67 10.93 -1.88
CA GLY A 96 -13.25 12.08 -2.67
C GLY A 96 -13.71 13.41 -2.08
N VAL A 97 -13.61 13.58 -0.77
CA VAL A 97 -14.06 14.78 -0.08
C VAL A 97 -13.21 16.01 -0.44
N SER A 98 -13.82 17.20 -0.42
CA SER A 98 -13.16 18.45 -0.79
C SER A 98 -12.16 18.97 0.25
N TYR A 99 -12.27 18.50 1.50
CA TYR A 99 -11.42 18.90 2.63
C TYR A 99 -10.30 17.89 2.94
N LEU A 100 -9.84 17.17 1.93
CA LEU A 100 -8.81 16.13 2.10
C LEU A 100 -7.49 16.68 2.66
N ASP A 101 -7.12 17.90 2.29
CA ASP A 101 -5.92 18.58 2.80
C ASP A 101 -6.00 18.84 4.32
N CYS A 102 -7.18 19.13 4.84
CA CYS A 102 -7.38 19.26 6.28
C CYS A 102 -7.15 17.93 6.99
N LEU A 103 -7.72 16.86 6.42
CA LEU A 103 -7.52 15.51 6.95
C LEU A 103 -6.07 15.06 6.87
N TRP A 104 -5.37 15.45 5.80
CA TRP A 104 -3.94 15.22 5.62
C TRP A 104 -3.13 15.89 6.75
N GLY A 105 -3.44 17.16 7.02
CA GLY A 105 -2.76 17.92 8.08
C GLY A 105 -3.01 17.35 9.47
N GLU A 106 -4.23 16.93 9.75
CA GLU A 106 -4.57 16.27 11.02
C GLU A 106 -3.82 14.96 11.19
N LEU A 107 -3.79 14.13 10.16
CA LEU A 107 -3.05 12.86 10.18
C LEU A 107 -1.56 13.09 10.36
N TYR A 108 -0.98 14.04 9.63
CA TYR A 108 0.44 14.40 9.77
C TYR A 108 0.77 14.80 11.21
N GLY A 109 -0.05 15.66 11.82
CA GLY A 109 0.12 16.08 13.20
C GLY A 109 0.00 14.94 14.20
N SER A 110 -0.96 14.04 14.00
CA SER A 110 -1.18 12.87 14.88
C SER A 110 -0.02 11.88 14.79
N ILE A 111 0.54 11.65 13.61
CA ILE A 111 1.71 10.79 13.44
C ILE A 111 2.90 11.39 14.20
N ASN A 112 3.15 12.68 14.05
CA ASN A 112 4.23 13.37 14.76
C ASN A 112 4.05 13.33 16.27
N ALA A 113 2.82 13.57 16.77
CA ALA A 113 2.53 13.50 18.19
C ALA A 113 2.76 12.08 18.74
N ALA A 114 2.32 11.06 18.03
CA ALA A 114 2.51 9.68 18.44
C ALA A 114 3.98 9.27 18.48
N GLN A 115 4.77 9.73 17.52
CA GLN A 115 6.19 9.41 17.44
C GLN A 115 7.02 10.24 18.44
N ILE A 116 6.87 11.55 18.44
CA ILE A 116 7.76 12.49 19.11
C ILE A 116 7.31 12.80 20.52
N ASP A 117 6.05 13.17 20.69
CA ASP A 117 5.53 13.62 21.99
C ASP A 117 5.23 12.47 22.94
N ASP A 118 4.52 11.47 22.45
CA ASP A 118 4.05 10.35 23.27
C ASP A 118 4.97 9.14 23.24
N GLY A 119 5.78 9.00 22.17
CA GLY A 119 6.61 7.81 21.99
C GLY A 119 5.78 6.53 21.82
N ALA A 120 4.51 6.67 21.39
CA ALA A 120 3.60 5.54 21.24
C ALA A 120 3.88 4.68 20.02
N ILE A 121 4.55 5.24 19.02
CA ILE A 121 5.00 4.53 17.82
C ILE A 121 6.47 4.79 17.58
N THR A 122 7.14 3.83 16.93
CA THR A 122 8.55 3.96 16.59
C THR A 122 8.75 4.89 15.40
N PRO A 123 9.98 5.44 15.19
CA PRO A 123 10.28 6.20 13.98
C PRO A 123 10.02 5.43 12.70
N GLU A 124 10.28 4.12 12.68
CA GLU A 124 10.02 3.25 11.53
C GLU A 124 8.53 3.14 11.25
N HIS A 125 7.72 2.99 12.29
CA HIS A 125 6.27 2.95 12.20
C HIS A 125 5.71 4.27 11.64
N ALA A 126 6.19 5.38 12.16
CA ALA A 126 5.78 6.71 11.68
C ALA A 126 6.16 6.91 10.21
N GLU A 127 7.34 6.50 9.82
CA GLU A 127 7.79 6.60 8.43
C GLU A 127 6.95 5.75 7.49
N TYR A 128 6.59 4.54 7.90
CA TYR A 128 5.68 3.69 7.14
C TYR A 128 4.34 4.41 6.85
N LEU A 129 3.74 5.01 7.88
CA LEU A 129 2.48 5.74 7.73
C LEU A 129 2.61 6.96 6.82
N ARG A 130 3.69 7.72 6.96
CA ARG A 130 3.95 8.89 6.12
C ARG A 130 4.13 8.50 4.66
N GLN A 131 4.94 7.50 4.37
CA GLN A 131 5.21 7.08 3.00
C GLN A 131 3.97 6.50 2.32
N LYS A 132 3.13 5.80 3.07
CA LYS A 132 1.93 5.18 2.51
C LYS A 132 0.81 6.18 2.24
N TYR A 133 0.60 7.15 3.12
CA TYR A 133 -0.56 8.04 3.07
C TYR A 133 -0.26 9.49 2.74
N LEU A 134 0.92 9.95 3.03
CA LEU A 134 1.34 11.33 2.89
C LEU A 134 2.39 11.50 1.81
#